data_b205d4a6f883886135472d152291d8b9
#
_entry.id   b205d4a6f883886135472d152291d8b9
#
_cell.length_a   1.000
_cell.length_b   1.000
_cell.length_c   1.000
_cell.angle_alpha   90.00
_cell.angle_beta   90.00
_cell.angle_gamma   90.00
#
_symmetry.space_group_name_H-M   'P 1'
#
loop_
_entity.id
_entity.type
_entity.pdbx_description
1 polymer ?
#
loop_
_entity_poly.entity_id
_entity_poly.type
_entity_poly.pdbx_seq_one_letter_code
_entity_poly.pdbx_strand_id
1 'polypeptide(L)'
;MKTYELVVPCHFGLEAVLKREIYDLGYEISRVEDGRVSFQGDAEAVCRANIFLRTAERVLIEVGRFRATTFEELFQGIKALPWEDYIPVNGKFWVKKASSIKSKLFSPSDIQSIAKKAMVERMKQYYDVEWFAEDGAPYP
;
A
#
# COMPACT_ATOMS: atom_id res chain seq x y z
N MET A 1 1.81 -16.96 -11.28
CA MET A 1 1.00 -16.36 -10.22
C MET A 1 1.61 -15.03 -9.82
N LYS A 2 0.79 -14.02 -9.61
CA LYS A 2 1.27 -12.68 -9.27
C LYS A 2 1.82 -12.65 -7.84
N THR A 3 3.02 -12.11 -7.69
CA THR A 3 3.69 -11.95 -6.41
C THR A 3 3.64 -10.48 -5.99
N TYR A 4 3.36 -10.24 -4.72
CA TYR A 4 3.27 -8.93 -4.14
C TYR A 4 4.39 -8.70 -3.13
N GLU A 5 4.80 -7.45 -2.96
CA GLU A 5 5.57 -7.04 -1.81
C GLU A 5 4.57 -6.70 -0.70
N LEU A 6 4.62 -7.46 0.38
CA LEU A 6 3.70 -7.30 1.51
C LEU A 6 4.42 -6.60 2.65
N VAL A 7 3.79 -5.57 3.21
CA VAL A 7 4.32 -4.79 4.31
C VAL A 7 3.44 -4.99 5.53
N VAL A 8 4.04 -5.41 6.64
CA VAL A 8 3.31 -5.76 7.85
C VAL A 8 3.75 -4.86 8.98
N PRO A 9 2.95 -3.85 9.37
CA PRO A 9 3.25 -3.03 10.54
C PRO A 9 3.08 -3.80 11.85
N CYS A 10 3.90 -3.43 12.83
CA CYS A 10 3.81 -3.98 14.19
C CYS A 10 4.24 -2.92 15.20
N HIS A 11 4.03 -3.18 16.49
CA HIS A 11 4.54 -2.32 17.54
C HIS A 11 6.06 -2.41 17.62
N PHE A 12 6.71 -1.31 17.98
CA PHE A 12 8.15 -1.27 18.17
C PHE A 12 8.59 -2.35 19.17
N GLY A 13 9.66 -3.05 18.83
CA GLY A 13 10.20 -4.13 19.63
C GLY A 13 9.68 -5.50 19.26
N LEU A 14 8.66 -5.60 18.43
CA LEU A 14 8.10 -6.88 17.99
C LEU A 14 8.58 -7.32 16.61
N GLU A 15 9.47 -6.58 15.97
CA GLU A 15 9.93 -6.87 14.61
C GLU A 15 10.57 -8.25 14.51
N ALA A 16 11.40 -8.64 15.48
CA ALA A 16 12.05 -9.95 15.48
C ALA A 16 11.04 -11.09 15.65
N VAL A 17 10.02 -10.89 16.48
CA VAL A 17 8.95 -11.88 16.68
C VAL A 17 8.12 -12.02 15.39
N LEU A 18 7.72 -10.91 14.81
CA LEU A 18 6.96 -10.90 13.57
C LEU A 18 7.75 -11.54 12.42
N LYS A 19 9.03 -11.20 12.30
CA LYS A 19 9.92 -11.80 11.31
C LYS A 19 9.92 -13.33 11.44
N ARG A 20 10.01 -13.84 12.66
CA ARG A 20 10.00 -15.27 12.93
C ARG A 20 8.66 -15.90 12.54
N GLU A 21 7.55 -15.24 12.84
CA GLU A 21 6.23 -15.73 12.46
C GLU A 21 6.09 -15.85 10.94
N ILE A 22 6.58 -14.85 10.19
CA ILE A 22 6.53 -14.85 8.73
C ILE A 22 7.41 -15.97 8.17
N TYR A 23 8.61 -16.11 8.72
CA TYR A 23 9.54 -17.18 8.32
C TYR A 23 8.92 -18.55 8.55
N ASP A 24 8.27 -18.77 9.69
CA ASP A 24 7.63 -20.04 10.03
C ASP A 24 6.45 -20.36 9.11
N LEU A 25 5.85 -19.36 8.46
CA LEU A 25 4.82 -19.57 7.42
C LEU A 25 5.43 -19.98 6.07
N GLY A 26 6.76 -19.91 5.93
CA GLY A 26 7.47 -20.32 4.72
C GLY A 26 7.79 -19.20 3.73
N TYR A 27 7.73 -17.95 4.14
CA TYR A 27 8.00 -16.82 3.26
C TYR A 27 9.36 -16.19 3.52
N GLU A 28 9.95 -15.61 2.47
CA GLU A 28 11.22 -14.91 2.55
C GLU A 28 11.03 -13.45 2.96
N ILE A 29 11.84 -13.01 3.92
CA ILE A 29 11.82 -11.63 4.40
C ILE A 29 12.58 -10.75 3.41
N SER A 30 11.95 -9.67 2.94
CA SER A 30 12.58 -8.68 2.06
C SER A 30 13.32 -7.61 2.86
N ARG A 31 12.69 -7.08 3.90
CA ARG A 31 13.22 -5.99 4.72
C ARG A 31 12.66 -6.05 6.13
N VAL A 32 13.47 -5.60 7.09
CA VAL A 32 13.04 -5.32 8.45
C VAL A 32 13.36 -3.87 8.74
N GLU A 33 12.34 -3.10 9.07
CA GLU A 33 12.47 -1.69 9.45
C GLU A 33 11.82 -1.49 10.82
N ASP A 34 12.05 -0.33 11.44
CA ASP A 34 11.43 -0.01 12.71
C ASP A 34 9.89 0.02 12.54
N GLY A 35 9.21 -0.85 13.26
CA GLY A 35 7.76 -0.93 13.25
C GLY A 35 7.15 -1.68 12.07
N ARG A 36 7.94 -2.32 11.22
CA ARG A 36 7.38 -3.12 10.11
C ARG A 36 8.35 -4.13 9.54
N VAL A 37 7.78 -5.20 8.98
CA VAL A 37 8.53 -6.25 8.30
C VAL A 37 7.90 -6.45 6.92
N SER A 38 8.74 -6.56 5.89
CA SER A 38 8.27 -6.77 4.52
C SER A 38 8.69 -8.14 4.01
N PHE A 39 7.81 -8.78 3.24
CA PHE A 39 8.09 -10.08 2.64
C PHE A 39 7.35 -10.21 1.31
N GLN A 40 7.78 -11.17 0.50
CA GLN A 40 7.14 -11.43 -0.79
C GLN A 40 6.18 -12.61 -0.69
N GLY A 41 5.02 -12.47 -1.31
CA GLY A 41 4.03 -13.54 -1.34
C GLY A 41 2.93 -13.27 -2.35
N ASP A 42 2.14 -14.29 -2.61
CA ASP A 42 1.00 -14.23 -3.52
C ASP A 42 -0.31 -13.95 -2.76
N ALA A 43 -1.45 -14.11 -3.43
CA ALA A 43 -2.75 -13.93 -2.81
C ALA A 43 -2.98 -14.89 -1.64
N GLU A 44 -2.48 -16.12 -1.75
CA GLU A 44 -2.54 -17.10 -0.65
C GLU A 44 -1.74 -16.59 0.57
N ALA A 45 -0.59 -15.97 0.33
CA ALA A 45 0.22 -15.38 1.41
C ALA A 45 -0.53 -14.28 2.15
N VAL A 46 -1.29 -13.46 1.43
CA VAL A 46 -2.13 -12.42 2.04
C VAL A 46 -3.15 -13.05 2.99
N CYS A 47 -3.83 -14.09 2.54
CA CYS A 47 -4.82 -14.82 3.35
C CYS A 47 -4.19 -15.48 4.57
N ARG A 48 -3.08 -16.19 4.38
CA ARG A 48 -2.39 -16.88 5.46
C ARG A 48 -1.83 -15.92 6.50
N ALA A 49 -1.26 -14.80 6.05
CA ALA A 49 -0.74 -13.79 6.94
C ALA A 49 -1.85 -13.17 7.81
N ASN A 50 -3.01 -12.88 7.23
CA ASN A 50 -4.14 -12.34 7.99
C ASN A 50 -4.68 -13.32 9.03
N ILE A 51 -4.58 -14.62 8.78
CA ILE A 51 -5.08 -15.65 9.68
C ILE A 51 -4.07 -16.00 10.78
N PHE A 52 -2.80 -16.12 10.45
CA PHE A 52 -1.81 -16.73 11.33
C PHE A 52 -0.88 -15.76 12.05
N LEU A 53 -0.67 -14.55 11.54
CA LEU A 53 0.22 -13.61 12.20
C LEU A 53 -0.44 -13.01 13.45
N ARG A 54 0.25 -13.11 14.58
CA ARG A 54 -0.26 -12.67 15.88
C ARG A 54 0.22 -11.29 16.31
N THR A 55 1.43 -10.90 15.86
CA THR A 55 2.03 -9.63 16.23
C THR A 55 1.84 -8.55 15.15
N ALA A 56 1.19 -8.89 14.05
CA ALA A 56 0.90 -7.97 12.96
C ALA A 56 -0.34 -7.12 13.27
N GLU A 57 -0.25 -5.83 12.99
CA GLU A 57 -1.42 -4.95 13.09
C GLU A 57 -2.30 -5.09 11.86
N ARG A 58 -1.69 -5.22 10.69
CA ARG A 58 -2.37 -5.41 9.41
C ARG A 58 -1.41 -5.96 8.37
N VAL A 59 -1.94 -6.36 7.22
CA VAL A 59 -1.13 -6.78 6.07
C VAL A 59 -1.43 -5.82 4.92
N LEU A 60 -0.40 -5.12 4.44
CA LEU A 60 -0.50 -4.13 3.37
C LEU A 60 0.20 -4.62 2.11
N ILE A 61 -0.33 -4.24 0.96
CA ILE A 61 0.32 -4.49 -0.33
C ILE A 61 1.05 -3.21 -0.74
N GLU A 62 2.35 -3.31 -0.99
CA GLU A 62 3.13 -2.20 -1.53
C GLU A 62 2.86 -2.11 -3.04
N VAL A 63 2.14 -1.08 -3.47
CA VAL A 63 1.82 -0.85 -4.87
C VAL A 63 3.02 -0.31 -5.63
N GLY A 64 3.82 0.54 -4.97
CA GLY A 64 5.01 1.10 -5.58
C GLY A 64 5.85 1.90 -4.60
N ARG A 65 7.04 2.24 -5.04
CA ARG A 65 8.01 3.02 -4.28
C ARG A 65 8.77 3.93 -5.24
N PHE A 66 8.84 5.21 -4.91
CA PHE A 66 9.57 6.18 -5.73
C PHE A 66 9.98 7.38 -4.88
N ARG A 67 10.89 8.19 -5.42
CA ARG A 67 11.34 9.41 -4.77
C ARG A 67 10.60 10.62 -5.32
N ALA A 68 10.11 11.49 -4.42
CA ALA A 68 9.46 12.74 -4.79
C ALA A 68 9.88 13.83 -3.80
N THR A 69 10.30 14.98 -4.32
CA THR A 69 10.68 16.14 -3.51
C THR A 69 9.76 17.35 -3.75
N THR A 70 8.87 17.24 -4.74
CA THR A 70 7.86 18.25 -5.05
C THR A 70 6.50 17.56 -5.15
N PHE A 71 5.41 18.35 -5.03
CA PHE A 71 4.06 17.82 -5.20
C PHE A 71 3.81 17.34 -6.62
N GLU A 72 4.43 17.97 -7.63
CA GLU A 72 4.32 17.50 -9.00
C GLU A 72 4.96 16.13 -9.19
N GLU A 73 6.15 15.92 -8.64
CA GLU A 73 6.81 14.60 -8.67
C GLU A 73 5.97 13.55 -7.96
N LEU A 74 5.36 13.91 -6.82
CA LEU A 74 4.48 13.03 -6.06
C LEU A 74 3.26 12.64 -6.91
N PHE A 75 2.62 13.61 -7.54
CA PHE A 75 1.46 13.38 -8.40
C PHE A 75 1.79 12.44 -9.55
N GLN A 76 2.86 12.75 -10.30
CA GLN A 76 3.24 11.93 -11.45
C GLN A 76 3.68 10.54 -11.06
N GLY A 77 4.40 10.39 -9.95
CA GLY A 77 4.83 9.10 -9.43
C GLY A 77 3.66 8.21 -9.05
N ILE A 78 2.67 8.76 -8.36
CA ILE A 78 1.47 8.01 -7.96
C ILE A 78 0.64 7.66 -9.20
N LYS A 79 0.46 8.61 -10.10
CA LYS A 79 -0.30 8.39 -11.34
C LYS A 79 0.30 7.28 -12.21
N ALA A 80 1.63 7.11 -12.17
CA ALA A 80 2.32 6.08 -12.94
C ALA A 80 2.13 4.66 -12.39
N LEU A 81 1.60 4.50 -11.17
CA LEU A 81 1.39 3.20 -10.56
C LEU A 81 0.16 2.49 -11.13
N PRO A 82 0.17 1.13 -11.21
CA PRO A 82 -0.91 0.37 -11.84
C PRO A 82 -2.11 0.16 -10.89
N TRP A 83 -2.79 1.23 -10.53
CA TRP A 83 -3.94 1.19 -9.62
C TRP A 83 -5.07 0.31 -10.13
N GLU A 84 -5.24 0.22 -11.46
CA GLU A 84 -6.25 -0.62 -12.11
C GLU A 84 -6.08 -2.11 -11.84
N ASP A 85 -4.86 -2.54 -11.49
CA ASP A 85 -4.58 -3.93 -11.12
C ASP A 85 -5.12 -4.28 -9.74
N TYR A 86 -5.42 -3.28 -8.91
CA TYR A 86 -5.85 -3.46 -7.52
C TYR A 86 -7.28 -3.02 -7.27
N ILE A 87 -7.75 -2.00 -7.98
CA ILE A 87 -9.05 -1.36 -7.73
C ILE A 87 -9.92 -1.46 -8.97
N PRO A 88 -11.12 -2.09 -8.88
CA PRO A 88 -12.04 -2.14 -10.02
C PRO A 88 -12.69 -0.77 -10.26
N VAL A 89 -13.34 -0.62 -11.43
CA VAL A 89 -13.95 0.64 -11.85
C VAL A 89 -14.98 1.17 -10.86
N ASN A 90 -15.68 0.29 -10.15
CA ASN A 90 -16.68 0.66 -9.15
C ASN A 90 -16.16 0.64 -7.71
N GLY A 91 -14.87 0.39 -7.51
CA GLY A 91 -14.28 0.35 -6.19
C GLY A 91 -14.36 1.71 -5.49
N LYS A 92 -14.73 1.69 -4.22
CA LYS A 92 -14.72 2.88 -3.37
C LYS A 92 -13.36 2.99 -2.71
N PHE A 93 -12.58 4.00 -3.12
CA PHE A 93 -11.21 4.13 -2.64
C PHE A 93 -10.91 5.52 -2.07
N TRP A 94 -10.04 5.55 -1.08
CA TRP A 94 -9.58 6.78 -0.46
C TRP A 94 -8.21 6.57 0.19
N VAL A 95 -7.49 7.66 0.42
CA VAL A 95 -6.22 7.61 1.14
C VAL A 95 -6.52 7.74 2.63
N LYS A 96 -6.48 6.63 3.33
CA LYS A 96 -6.84 6.55 4.75
C LYS A 96 -5.86 7.28 5.65
N LYS A 97 -4.56 7.19 5.33
CA LYS A 97 -3.50 7.77 6.16
C LYS A 97 -2.29 8.14 5.30
N ALA A 98 -1.74 9.30 5.55
CA ALA A 98 -0.44 9.71 5.02
C ALA A 98 0.46 10.04 6.19
N SER A 99 1.75 9.70 6.05
CA SER A 99 2.78 10.04 7.04
C SER A 99 3.92 10.75 6.35
N SER A 100 4.45 11.78 7.00
CA SER A 100 5.60 12.52 6.50
C SER A 100 6.64 12.61 7.61
N ILE A 101 7.80 11.98 7.39
CA ILE A 101 8.90 11.98 8.35
C ILE A 101 10.15 12.49 7.64
N LYS A 102 10.72 13.58 8.13
CA LYS A 102 11.94 14.19 7.58
C LYS A 102 11.87 14.40 6.06
N SER A 103 10.71 14.84 5.56
CA SER A 103 10.44 15.02 4.14
C SER A 103 10.25 16.50 3.80
N LYS A 104 10.58 16.87 2.56
CA LYS A 104 10.26 18.20 2.02
C LYS A 104 8.77 18.40 1.85
N LEU A 105 8.03 17.31 1.63
CA LEU A 105 6.56 17.29 1.57
C LEU A 105 6.03 16.96 2.96
N PHE A 106 5.80 18.00 3.77
CA PHE A 106 5.53 17.82 5.20
C PHE A 106 4.05 17.86 5.59
N SER A 107 3.15 18.17 4.67
CA SER A 107 1.71 18.23 4.97
C SER A 107 1.00 16.92 4.60
N PRO A 108 0.65 16.05 5.57
CA PRO A 108 -0.05 14.79 5.27
C PRO A 108 -1.38 14.99 4.57
N SER A 109 -2.15 16.04 4.91
CA SER A 109 -3.43 16.30 4.25
C SER A 109 -3.27 16.65 2.78
N ASP A 110 -2.25 17.43 2.44
CA ASP A 110 -1.95 17.76 1.04
C ASP A 110 -1.47 16.52 0.28
N ILE A 111 -0.65 15.68 0.91
CA ILE A 111 -0.22 14.41 0.33
C ILE A 111 -1.43 13.52 0.03
N GLN A 112 -2.38 13.40 0.96
CA GLN A 112 -3.59 12.61 0.76
C GLN A 112 -4.42 13.13 -0.41
N SER A 113 -4.63 14.44 -0.50
CA SER A 113 -5.41 15.06 -1.56
C SER A 113 -4.76 14.83 -2.93
N ILE A 114 -3.46 15.04 -3.03
CA ILE A 114 -2.71 14.85 -4.27
C ILE A 114 -2.68 13.38 -4.67
N ALA A 115 -2.50 12.47 -3.70
CA ALA A 115 -2.51 11.04 -3.96
C ALA A 115 -3.86 10.58 -4.52
N LYS A 116 -4.97 10.99 -3.91
CA LYS A 116 -6.31 10.64 -4.39
C LYS A 116 -6.53 11.17 -5.80
N LYS A 117 -6.15 12.42 -6.06
CA LYS A 117 -6.29 13.02 -7.37
C LYS A 117 -5.48 12.28 -8.44
N ALA A 118 -4.25 11.90 -8.12
CA ALA A 118 -3.38 11.16 -9.04
C ALA A 118 -3.96 9.78 -9.35
N MET A 119 -4.48 9.07 -8.35
CA MET A 119 -5.12 7.77 -8.52
C MET A 119 -6.37 7.90 -9.40
N VAL A 120 -7.19 8.92 -9.19
CA VAL A 120 -8.40 9.18 -9.99
C VAL A 120 -8.02 9.43 -11.45
N GLU A 121 -7.00 10.25 -11.71
CA GLU A 121 -6.55 10.55 -13.07
C GLU A 121 -6.04 9.28 -13.78
N ARG A 122 -5.28 8.44 -13.07
CA ARG A 122 -4.80 7.16 -13.63
C ARG A 122 -5.94 6.24 -13.98
N MET A 123 -6.91 6.10 -13.09
CA MET A 123 -8.05 5.20 -13.29
C MET A 123 -9.00 5.71 -14.36
N LYS A 124 -9.19 7.03 -14.47
CA LYS A 124 -9.97 7.63 -15.55
C LYS A 124 -9.37 7.29 -16.92
N GLN A 125 -8.06 7.38 -17.05
CA GLN A 125 -7.38 7.05 -18.30
C GLN A 125 -7.51 5.57 -18.67
N TYR A 126 -7.37 4.69 -17.67
CA TYR A 126 -7.44 3.24 -17.90
C TYR A 126 -8.85 2.77 -18.23
N TYR A 127 -9.85 3.21 -17.43
CA TYR A 127 -11.24 2.77 -17.59
C TYR A 127 -12.05 3.61 -18.57
N ASP A 128 -11.49 4.72 -19.07
CA ASP A 128 -12.14 5.65 -19.99
C ASP A 128 -13.50 6.14 -19.48
N VAL A 129 -13.52 6.59 -18.21
CA VAL A 129 -14.71 7.14 -17.56
C VAL A 129 -14.41 8.53 -17.00
N GLU A 130 -15.44 9.38 -16.95
CA GLU A 130 -15.31 10.73 -16.40
C GLU A 130 -15.65 10.78 -14.91
N TRP A 131 -16.42 9.81 -14.43
CA TRP A 131 -16.91 9.77 -13.05
C TRP A 131 -16.95 8.35 -12.53
N PHE A 132 -16.65 8.18 -11.24
CA PHE A 132 -16.66 6.88 -10.55
C PHE A 132 -17.86 6.79 -9.62
N ALA A 133 -18.64 5.73 -9.77
CA ALA A 133 -19.82 5.49 -8.94
C ALA A 133 -19.46 5.20 -7.47
N GLU A 134 -18.31 4.58 -7.24
CA GLU A 134 -17.83 4.19 -5.91
C GLU A 134 -18.88 3.43 -5.09
N ASP A 135 -19.63 2.54 -5.76
CA ASP A 135 -20.69 1.74 -5.15
C ASP A 135 -20.27 0.29 -4.86
N GLY A 136 -19.01 -0.03 -5.12
CA GLY A 136 -18.46 -1.35 -4.89
C GLY A 136 -17.77 -1.50 -3.53
N ALA A 137 -16.87 -2.49 -3.44
CA ALA A 137 -16.14 -2.78 -2.21
C ALA A 137 -15.20 -1.63 -1.81
N PRO A 138 -14.96 -1.43 -0.50
CA PRO A 138 -14.04 -0.39 -0.02
C PRO A 138 -12.57 -0.77 -0.18
N TYR A 139 -11.74 0.21 -0.59
CA TYR A 139 -10.28 0.09 -0.76
C TYR A 139 -9.59 1.27 -0.05
N PRO A 140 -9.39 1.18 1.28
CA PRO A 140 -8.69 2.23 2.00
C PRO A 140 -7.19 2.23 1.73
#